data_f4d0fba10d0336223deb7616c4d1a90f
#
_entry.id   f4d0fba10d0336223deb7616c4d1a90f
#
_cell.length_a   1.000
_cell.length_b   1.000
_cell.length_c   1.000
_cell.angle_alpha   90.00
_cell.angle_beta   90.00
_cell.angle_gamma   90.00
#
_symmetry.space_group_name_H-M   'P 1'
#
loop_
_entity.id
_entity.type
_entity.pdbx_description
1 polymer ?
#
loop_
_entity_poly.entity_id
_entity_poly.type
_entity_poly.pdbx_seq_one_letter_code
_entity_poly.pdbx_strand_id
1 'polypeptide(L)'
;EQHLSLRRQRQMSIRDRINYSFDNKKIINSFHCHCEDCQRSTGAGKASILVIIKSNFNLNGEPKFYGTKGSMGSTVNRGFCSNCGSGIFSYLKELPNFLFLKVGSLEDSSWVKIESNYFTKSCNEWNMPDEQLKSFKGNPNLLENIKTLIKSLN
;
A
#
# COMPACT_ATOMS: atom_id res chain seq x y z
N GLU A 1 20.90 21.91 -9.90
CA GLU A 1 20.47 20.60 -10.47
C GLU A 1 20.18 19.53 -9.40
N GLN A 2 20.87 19.51 -8.26
CA GLN A 2 20.60 18.53 -7.17
C GLN A 2 19.23 18.71 -6.49
N HIS A 3 18.69 19.91 -6.41
CA HIS A 3 17.37 20.17 -5.81
C HIS A 3 16.18 19.66 -6.65
N LEU A 4 16.33 19.49 -7.96
CA LEU A 4 15.29 18.95 -8.84
C LEU A 4 15.18 17.41 -8.76
N SER A 5 16.29 16.73 -8.46
CA SER A 5 16.31 15.28 -8.23
C SER A 5 15.59 14.87 -6.94
N LEU A 6 15.73 15.67 -5.87
CA LEU A 6 15.13 15.40 -4.56
C LEU A 6 13.60 15.48 -4.54
N ARG A 7 12.96 16.20 -5.48
CA ARG A 7 11.51 16.28 -5.59
C ARG A 7 10.83 15.00 -6.11
N ARG A 8 11.59 14.06 -6.66
CA ARG A 8 11.07 12.80 -7.23
C ARG A 8 11.11 11.63 -6.27
N GLN A 9 11.97 11.67 -5.26
CA GLN A 9 12.06 10.61 -4.26
C GLN A 9 11.40 11.05 -2.97
N ARG A 10 10.52 10.19 -2.45
CA ARG A 10 9.93 10.38 -1.12
C ARG A 10 10.74 9.57 -0.13
N GLN A 11 11.31 10.26 0.85
CA GLN A 11 12.02 9.65 1.96
C GLN A 11 11.08 9.55 3.16
N MET A 12 11.18 8.46 3.87
CA MET A 12 10.35 8.16 5.03
C MET A 12 11.21 7.62 6.15
N SER A 13 10.95 8.09 7.37
CA SER A 13 11.63 7.61 8.56
C SER A 13 10.60 7.14 9.58
N ILE A 14 10.71 5.89 10.03
CA ILE A 14 9.90 5.38 11.11
C ILE A 14 10.74 5.35 12.38
N ARG A 15 10.59 6.40 13.19
CA ARG A 15 11.26 6.56 14.46
C ARG A 15 12.76 6.25 14.40
N ASP A 16 13.44 6.77 13.36
CA ASP A 16 14.90 6.69 13.11
C ASP A 16 15.48 5.27 12.94
N ARG A 17 14.63 4.24 12.81
CA ARG A 17 15.09 2.85 12.71
C ARG A 17 14.85 2.21 11.34
N ILE A 18 13.78 2.60 10.68
CA ILE A 18 13.47 2.10 9.33
C ILE A 18 13.23 3.31 8.45
N ASN A 19 14.07 3.43 7.45
CA ASN A 19 13.96 4.48 6.45
C ASN A 19 13.71 3.85 5.10
N TYR A 20 12.87 4.44 4.29
CA TYR A 20 12.67 4.01 2.93
C TYR A 20 12.41 5.18 1.99
N SER A 21 12.67 4.95 0.72
CA SER A 21 12.37 5.94 -0.33
C SER A 21 11.89 5.25 -1.60
N PHE A 22 11.11 5.96 -2.38
CA PHE A 22 10.65 5.53 -3.70
C PHE A 22 10.34 6.72 -4.59
N ASP A 23 10.33 6.50 -5.90
CA ASP A 23 9.90 7.49 -6.89
C ASP A 23 8.37 7.45 -6.99
N ASN A 24 7.70 8.53 -6.58
CA ASN A 24 6.24 8.62 -6.58
C ASN A 24 5.62 8.66 -7.98
N LYS A 25 6.41 8.93 -9.03
CA LYS A 25 5.94 8.83 -10.43
C LYS A 25 5.78 7.40 -10.91
N LYS A 26 6.35 6.42 -10.18
CA LYS A 26 6.30 5.00 -10.51
C LYS A 26 5.31 4.23 -9.62
N ILE A 27 4.32 4.91 -9.08
CA ILE A 27 3.22 4.26 -8.37
C ILE A 27 2.30 3.62 -9.40
N ILE A 28 1.99 2.34 -9.21
CA ILE A 28 1.15 1.56 -10.11
C ILE A 28 -0.32 1.82 -9.82
N ASN A 29 -0.70 1.86 -8.54
CA ASN A 29 -2.08 1.98 -8.11
C ASN A 29 -2.16 2.54 -6.69
N SER A 30 -3.32 3.11 -6.35
CA SER A 30 -3.64 3.57 -5.00
C SER A 30 -5.09 3.25 -4.67
N PHE A 31 -5.32 2.65 -3.51
CA PHE A 31 -6.66 2.26 -3.12
C PHE A 31 -6.86 2.16 -1.60
N HIS A 32 -8.12 2.28 -1.18
CA HIS A 32 -8.57 1.88 0.14
C HIS A 32 -8.96 0.41 0.12
N CYS A 33 -8.38 -0.40 1.00
CA CYS A 33 -8.73 -1.80 1.17
C CYS A 33 -9.61 -1.98 2.40
N HIS A 34 -10.86 -2.41 2.20
CA HIS A 34 -11.84 -2.65 3.26
C HIS A 34 -11.92 -4.13 3.70
N CYS A 35 -11.01 -5.01 3.21
CA CYS A 35 -11.04 -6.41 3.64
C CYS A 35 -10.76 -6.55 5.15
N GLU A 36 -11.32 -7.57 5.77
CA GLU A 36 -11.17 -7.82 7.21
C GLU A 36 -9.71 -7.94 7.66
N ASP A 37 -8.85 -8.54 6.84
CA ASP A 37 -7.42 -8.63 7.14
C ASP A 37 -6.73 -7.27 7.21
N CYS A 38 -7.10 -6.34 6.32
CA CYS A 38 -6.61 -4.97 6.38
C CYS A 38 -7.16 -4.22 7.59
N GLN A 39 -8.43 -4.41 7.92
CA GLN A 39 -9.04 -3.84 9.14
C GLN A 39 -8.29 -4.34 10.39
N ARG A 40 -8.10 -5.66 10.53
CA ARG A 40 -7.37 -6.25 11.67
C ARG A 40 -5.92 -5.77 11.75
N SER A 41 -5.22 -5.69 10.62
CA SER A 41 -3.80 -5.30 10.59
C SER A 41 -3.56 -3.81 10.85
N THR A 42 -4.57 -2.97 10.74
CA THR A 42 -4.47 -1.52 10.97
C THR A 42 -5.20 -1.06 12.24
N GLY A 43 -6.12 -1.87 12.75
CA GLY A 43 -7.04 -1.44 13.81
C GLY A 43 -8.02 -0.35 13.35
N ALA A 44 -8.23 -0.22 12.03
CA ALA A 44 -9.10 0.78 11.41
C ALA A 44 -10.08 0.09 10.43
N GLY A 45 -11.07 0.80 9.95
CA GLY A 45 -12.07 0.24 9.02
C GLY A 45 -11.55 -0.01 7.62
N LYS A 46 -10.36 0.49 7.28
CA LYS A 46 -9.68 0.28 5.99
C LYS A 46 -8.19 0.52 6.10
N ALA A 47 -7.44 0.04 5.13
CA ALA A 47 -6.05 0.42 4.90
C ALA A 47 -5.94 1.25 3.62
N SER A 48 -5.23 2.38 3.66
CA SER A 48 -4.86 3.15 2.47
C SER A 48 -3.53 2.63 1.95
N ILE A 49 -3.47 2.28 0.67
CA ILE A 49 -2.37 1.51 0.09
C ILE A 49 -1.90 2.15 -1.21
N LEU A 50 -0.58 2.23 -1.38
CA LEU A 50 0.09 2.47 -2.66
C LEU A 50 0.70 1.18 -3.15
N VAL A 51 0.52 0.85 -4.41
CA VAL A 51 1.18 -0.30 -5.06
C VAL A 51 2.39 0.20 -5.82
N ILE A 52 3.56 -0.35 -5.50
CA ILE A 52 4.83 -0.04 -6.15
C ILE A 52 5.56 -1.34 -6.53
N ILE A 53 6.47 -1.25 -7.51
CA ILE A 53 7.37 -2.36 -7.82
C ILE A 53 8.55 -2.33 -6.84
N LYS A 54 8.98 -3.49 -6.37
CA LYS A 54 10.09 -3.65 -5.42
C LYS A 54 11.38 -2.96 -5.89
N SER A 55 11.67 -2.94 -7.19
CA SER A 55 12.83 -2.24 -7.75
C SER A 55 12.77 -0.71 -7.61
N ASN A 56 11.59 -0.17 -7.33
CA ASN A 56 11.38 1.26 -7.03
C ASN A 56 11.46 1.57 -5.53
N PHE A 57 11.78 0.61 -4.68
CA PHE A 57 11.74 0.75 -3.24
C PHE A 57 13.13 0.54 -2.63
N ASN A 58 13.68 1.59 -2.04
CA ASN A 58 14.94 1.54 -1.31
C ASN A 58 14.63 1.50 0.18
N LEU A 59 15.05 0.45 0.84
CA LEU A 59 14.79 0.21 2.26
C LEU A 59 16.12 0.19 3.01
N ASN A 60 16.20 0.95 4.11
CA ASN A 60 17.26 0.91 5.09
C ASN A 60 16.66 0.56 6.45
N GLY A 61 17.24 -0.42 7.13
CA GLY A 61 16.71 -1.04 8.34
C GLY A 61 16.01 -2.37 8.04
N GLU A 62 15.68 -3.09 9.09
CA GLU A 62 15.15 -4.45 9.01
C GLU A 62 13.74 -4.53 9.60
N PRO A 63 12.68 -4.49 8.77
CA PRO A 63 11.34 -4.77 9.22
C PRO A 63 11.20 -6.24 9.60
N LYS A 64 10.40 -6.53 10.62
CA LYS A 64 9.91 -7.88 10.87
C LYS A 64 8.68 -8.16 10.02
N PHE A 65 8.45 -9.43 9.73
CA PHE A 65 7.31 -9.86 8.92
C PHE A 65 6.42 -10.83 9.69
N TYR A 66 5.13 -10.69 9.46
CA TYR A 66 4.12 -11.65 9.88
C TYR A 66 3.32 -12.11 8.66
N GLY A 67 3.33 -13.42 8.41
CA GLY A 67 2.65 -14.04 7.27
C GLY A 67 1.31 -14.62 7.66
N THR A 68 0.25 -14.30 6.92
CA THR A 68 -1.08 -14.90 7.06
C THR A 68 -1.66 -15.27 5.70
N LYS A 69 -2.55 -16.27 5.68
CA LYS A 69 -3.39 -16.50 4.51
C LYS A 69 -4.39 -15.35 4.38
N GLY A 70 -4.36 -14.67 3.24
CA GLY A 70 -5.35 -13.66 2.89
C GLY A 70 -6.65 -14.29 2.40
N SER A 71 -7.69 -13.47 2.28
CA SER A 71 -9.03 -13.89 1.84
C SER A 71 -9.08 -14.52 0.44
N MET A 72 -8.06 -14.30 -0.38
CA MET A 72 -7.93 -14.89 -1.73
C MET A 72 -7.01 -16.12 -1.77
N GLY A 73 -6.61 -16.67 -0.62
CA GLY A 73 -5.77 -17.85 -0.54
C GLY A 73 -4.26 -17.61 -0.67
N SER A 74 -3.83 -16.42 -1.11
CA SER A 74 -2.42 -16.03 -1.15
C SER A 74 -1.87 -15.78 0.25
N THR A 75 -0.58 -16.04 0.45
CA THR A 75 0.10 -15.69 1.70
C THR A 75 0.52 -14.23 1.67
N VAL A 76 -0.03 -13.43 2.57
CA VAL A 76 0.30 -12.01 2.74
C VAL A 76 1.34 -11.85 3.84
N ASN A 77 2.53 -11.40 3.49
CA ASN A 77 3.60 -11.05 4.43
C ASN A 77 3.52 -9.56 4.76
N ARG A 78 3.29 -9.23 6.03
CA ARG A 78 3.15 -7.84 6.49
C ARG A 78 4.41 -7.42 7.22
N GLY A 79 5.09 -6.41 6.67
CA GLY A 79 6.29 -5.83 7.24
C GLY A 79 5.96 -4.71 8.23
N PHE A 80 6.60 -4.75 9.39
CA PHE A 80 6.40 -3.78 10.47
C PHE A 80 7.71 -3.48 11.20
N CYS A 81 7.76 -2.32 11.83
CA CYS A 81 8.89 -1.95 12.69
C CYS A 81 8.83 -2.75 13.99
N SER A 82 9.88 -3.50 14.30
CA SER A 82 9.95 -4.30 15.53
C SER A 82 10.03 -3.48 16.81
N ASN A 83 10.39 -2.20 16.71
CA ASN A 83 10.53 -1.31 17.85
C ASN A 83 9.20 -0.64 18.27
N CYS A 84 8.34 -0.31 17.32
CA CYS A 84 7.10 0.43 17.59
C CYS A 84 5.84 -0.22 17.01
N GLY A 85 5.95 -1.35 16.31
CA GLY A 85 4.81 -2.05 15.71
C GLY A 85 4.22 -1.39 14.46
N SER A 86 4.73 -0.23 14.02
CA SER A 86 4.19 0.46 12.84
C SER A 86 4.26 -0.40 11.59
N GLY A 87 3.12 -0.64 10.94
CA GLY A 87 3.05 -1.35 9.67
C GLY A 87 3.58 -0.47 8.52
N ILE A 88 4.44 -1.05 7.67
CA ILE A 88 5.15 -0.31 6.61
C ILE A 88 4.61 -0.69 5.25
N PHE A 89 4.77 -1.95 4.88
CA PHE A 89 4.30 -2.50 3.61
C PHE A 89 3.96 -3.98 3.77
N SER A 90 3.30 -4.53 2.77
CA SER A 90 3.09 -5.96 2.64
C SER A 90 3.40 -6.41 1.21
N TYR A 91 3.59 -7.70 1.04
CA TYR A 91 3.70 -8.33 -0.26
C TYR A 91 3.03 -9.71 -0.25
N LEU A 92 2.61 -10.16 -1.41
CA LEU A 92 2.13 -11.53 -1.58
C LEU A 92 3.34 -12.44 -1.84
N LYS A 93 3.39 -13.59 -1.16
CA LYS A 93 4.46 -14.58 -1.38
C LYS A 93 4.53 -15.01 -2.85
N GLU A 94 3.39 -15.10 -3.51
CA GLU A 94 3.23 -15.49 -4.90
C GLU A 94 3.59 -14.36 -5.90
N LEU A 95 3.63 -13.08 -5.43
CA LEU A 95 3.94 -11.90 -6.22
C LEU A 95 4.92 -10.98 -5.48
N PRO A 96 6.14 -11.44 -5.16
CA PRO A 96 7.04 -10.73 -4.25
C PRO A 96 7.60 -9.42 -4.81
N ASN A 97 7.43 -9.16 -6.09
CA ASN A 97 7.89 -7.93 -6.74
C ASN A 97 6.92 -6.75 -6.61
N PHE A 98 5.69 -6.98 -6.12
CA PHE A 98 4.71 -5.94 -5.86
C PHE A 98 4.63 -5.68 -4.36
N LEU A 99 4.89 -4.43 -3.97
CA LEU A 99 4.80 -3.98 -2.59
C LEU A 99 3.53 -3.14 -2.41
N PHE A 100 2.83 -3.43 -1.33
CA PHE A 100 1.61 -2.75 -0.89
C PHE A 100 1.97 -1.85 0.29
N LEU A 101 2.40 -0.62 0.00
CA LEU A 101 2.89 0.34 0.96
C LEU A 101 1.73 0.99 1.73
N LYS A 102 1.84 1.08 3.04
CA LYS A 102 0.85 1.73 3.89
C LYS A 102 1.00 3.25 3.80
N VAL A 103 -0.04 3.94 3.34
CA VAL A 103 -0.03 5.42 3.21
C VAL A 103 0.24 6.09 4.55
N GLY A 104 -0.34 5.56 5.65
CA GLY A 104 -0.12 6.10 6.98
C GLY A 104 1.31 5.96 7.53
N SER A 105 2.20 5.21 6.86
CA SER A 105 3.62 5.14 7.22
C SER A 105 4.46 6.23 6.54
N LEU A 106 3.87 7.01 5.62
CA LEU A 106 4.54 8.12 4.97
C LEU A 106 4.71 9.31 5.93
N GLU A 107 5.86 9.96 5.91
CA GLU A 107 6.11 11.18 6.68
C GLU A 107 5.22 12.35 6.18
N ASP A 108 5.08 12.47 4.87
CA ASP A 108 4.14 13.38 4.22
C ASP A 108 3.29 12.59 3.21
N SER A 109 2.01 12.46 3.50
CA SER A 109 1.02 11.81 2.63
C SER A 109 0.05 12.80 1.97
N SER A 110 0.24 14.11 2.12
CA SER A 110 -0.67 15.14 1.60
C SER A 110 -0.85 15.11 0.07
N TRP A 111 0.14 14.59 -0.64
CA TRP A 111 0.16 14.45 -2.10
C TRP A 111 -0.52 13.18 -2.61
N VAL A 112 -0.86 12.24 -1.72
CA VAL A 112 -1.45 10.96 -2.11
C VAL A 112 -2.88 11.17 -2.59
N LYS A 113 -3.18 10.64 -3.77
CA LYS A 113 -4.55 10.55 -4.30
C LYS A 113 -4.95 9.10 -4.36
N ILE A 114 -6.00 8.75 -3.66
CA ILE A 114 -6.58 7.40 -3.71
C ILE A 114 -7.53 7.34 -4.91
N GLU A 115 -7.45 6.30 -5.72
CA GLU A 115 -8.21 6.17 -6.97
C GLU A 115 -9.43 5.24 -6.84
N SER A 116 -9.43 4.33 -5.86
CA SER A 116 -10.49 3.32 -5.75
C SER A 116 -10.66 2.74 -4.35
N ASN A 117 -11.80 2.06 -4.15
CA ASN A 117 -12.11 1.25 -2.98
C ASN A 117 -12.14 -0.23 -3.37
N TYR A 118 -11.43 -1.08 -2.63
CA TYR A 118 -11.40 -2.53 -2.80
C TYR A 118 -12.06 -3.23 -1.63
N PHE A 119 -12.69 -4.38 -1.89
CA PHE A 119 -13.36 -5.23 -0.89
C PHE A 119 -14.47 -4.50 -0.11
N THR A 120 -15.25 -3.68 -0.81
CA THR A 120 -16.33 -2.90 -0.19
C THR A 120 -17.44 -3.76 0.40
N LYS A 121 -17.55 -5.04 0.02
CA LYS A 121 -18.47 -6.00 0.66
C LYS A 121 -18.19 -6.22 2.15
N SER A 122 -17.00 -5.89 2.61
CA SER A 122 -16.55 -6.06 4.00
C SER A 122 -16.49 -4.73 4.77
N CYS A 123 -16.96 -3.63 4.18
CA CYS A 123 -17.00 -2.34 4.87
C CYS A 123 -18.07 -2.35 5.98
N ASN A 124 -17.85 -1.53 6.99
CA ASN A 124 -18.78 -1.33 8.09
C ASN A 124 -19.50 0.01 7.94
N GLU A 125 -20.72 0.13 8.51
CA GLU A 125 -21.52 1.37 8.45
C GLU A 125 -20.78 2.58 9.02
N TRP A 126 -19.96 2.40 10.05
CA TRP A 126 -19.15 3.47 10.66
C TRP A 126 -17.94 3.88 9.82
N ASN A 127 -17.63 3.17 8.74
CA ASN A 127 -16.53 3.47 7.84
C ASN A 127 -16.88 3.07 6.40
N MET A 128 -17.87 3.73 5.83
CA MET A 128 -18.31 3.52 4.45
C MET A 128 -17.20 3.86 3.43
N PRO A 129 -17.21 3.24 2.24
CA PRO A 129 -16.33 3.62 1.15
C PRO A 129 -16.58 5.07 0.73
N ASP A 130 -15.54 5.74 0.21
CA ASP A 130 -15.71 7.03 -0.44
C ASP A 130 -16.53 6.87 -1.73
N GLU A 131 -17.69 7.49 -1.78
CA GLU A 131 -18.65 7.41 -2.89
C GLU A 131 -18.11 8.05 -4.19
N GLN A 132 -17.14 8.94 -4.09
CA GLN A 132 -16.52 9.60 -5.25
C GLN A 132 -15.49 8.70 -5.94
N LEU A 133 -15.08 7.60 -5.29
CA LEU A 133 -14.10 6.68 -5.82
C LEU A 133 -14.74 5.45 -6.45
N LYS A 134 -14.11 4.93 -7.50
CA LYS A 134 -14.50 3.66 -8.11
C LYS A 134 -14.43 2.54 -7.06
N SER A 135 -15.51 1.79 -6.91
CA SER A 135 -15.65 0.77 -5.86
C SER A 135 -15.77 -0.62 -6.44
N PHE A 136 -15.05 -1.57 -5.82
CA PHE A 136 -15.09 -2.99 -6.15
C PHE A 136 -15.50 -3.79 -4.91
N LYS A 137 -16.48 -4.67 -5.05
CA LYS A 137 -16.95 -5.54 -3.95
C LYS A 137 -15.88 -6.48 -3.41
N GLY A 138 -14.93 -6.87 -4.26
CA GLY A 138 -13.77 -7.70 -3.93
C GLY A 138 -12.50 -7.12 -4.50
N ASN A 139 -11.59 -7.99 -4.96
CA ASN A 139 -10.47 -7.58 -5.79
C ASN A 139 -10.95 -7.25 -7.21
N PRO A 140 -10.41 -6.23 -7.91
CA PRO A 140 -10.70 -6.01 -9.31
C PRO A 140 -10.40 -7.25 -10.15
N ASN A 141 -11.14 -7.44 -11.23
CA ASN A 141 -10.87 -8.52 -12.18
C ASN A 141 -9.55 -8.29 -12.94
N LEU A 142 -9.09 -9.30 -13.67
CA LEU A 142 -7.82 -9.27 -14.40
C LEU A 142 -7.75 -8.10 -15.39
N LEU A 143 -8.84 -7.82 -16.10
CA LEU A 143 -8.88 -6.71 -17.08
C LEU A 143 -8.68 -5.34 -16.42
N GLU A 144 -9.31 -5.10 -15.28
CA GLU A 144 -9.14 -3.85 -14.52
C GLU A 144 -7.71 -3.71 -13.98
N ASN A 145 -7.12 -4.80 -13.49
CA ASN A 145 -5.73 -4.81 -13.04
C ASN A 145 -4.75 -4.52 -14.19
N ILE A 146 -4.99 -5.10 -15.38
CA ILE A 146 -4.19 -4.82 -16.58
C ILE A 146 -4.32 -3.35 -17.01
N LYS A 147 -5.54 -2.80 -17.03
CA LYS A 147 -5.75 -1.36 -17.36
C LYS A 147 -4.98 -0.45 -16.39
N THR A 148 -5.02 -0.75 -15.10
CA THR A 148 -4.29 -0.01 -14.07
C THR A 148 -2.78 -0.06 -14.32
N LEU A 149 -2.25 -1.25 -14.65
CA LEU A 149 -0.83 -1.42 -14.95
C LEU A 149 -0.43 -0.63 -16.20
N ILE A 150 -1.21 -0.70 -17.29
CA ILE A 150 -0.94 0.05 -18.52
C ILE A 150 -0.95 1.56 -18.25
N LYS A 151 -1.91 2.06 -17.46
CA LYS A 151 -1.98 3.48 -17.08
C LYS A 151 -0.71 3.93 -16.34
N SER A 152 -0.11 3.09 -15.53
CA SER A 152 1.10 3.42 -14.77
C SER A 152 2.38 3.43 -15.60
N LEU A 153 2.34 2.87 -16.83
CA LEU A 153 3.48 2.83 -17.75
C LEU A 153 3.53 4.04 -18.71
N ASN A 154 2.44 4.81 -18.81
CA ASN A 154 2.32 6.04 -19.60
C ASN A 154 2.46 7.28 -18.71
#